data_614acb0dcf0d7f859577a5d6f4a15e9a
#
_entry.id   614acb0dcf0d7f859577a5d6f4a15e9a
#
_cell.length_a   1.000
_cell.length_b   1.000
_cell.length_c   1.000
_cell.angle_alpha   90.00
_cell.angle_beta   90.00
_cell.angle_gamma   90.00
#
_symmetry.space_group_name_H-M   'P 1'
#
loop_
_entity.id
_entity.type
_entity.pdbx_description
1 polymer ?
#
loop_
_entity_poly.entity_id
_entity_poly.type
_entity_poly.pdbx_seq_one_letter_code
_entity_poly.pdbx_strand_id
1 'polypeptide(L)'
;MSEMMWGGRFTKAEEKNALDFNASISYDCRMYREDIAGSIAHAKMLAAHGIISAEDQEEITAGLKKIKKQIDEGQFDFSIELEDIHMNIEKRLTDDIGDAGARLHTARSRNDQCALDLHMYMKRQIGRLSEKLIAVESALLSAAVKYKDVIIPGYTHMQRAQPVYFAHHMLAYFAMLERDFKRLEDCYEACDMSPIGACALAGTTYDTNSLEEAEDLHFSSVYGNSLDAVSDRDYLLQFLSFASICAMHLSRLSEEFIYWSTSEFQFIELDDGYSTGSSIMPQKKNPDMCELIRGKTGRVYGHLIGLLTVMKGLPLAYDKDMQEDKEGVFDAIDTLYFTLDIYAGMISTMTVNGDKTREALEHDFSNATDMADYLAKKGLPFRQAHAVVGSAVHYCIEHHKYLLDLTMDEFKSMSPLFEEDIKEALKIENCVNLRESYGGTGRKSIERQEAHASETIAKMKEASASWKEEMAFLD
;
A
#
# COMPACT_ATOMS: atom_id res chain seq x y z
N MET A 1 18.25 -33.76 -29.55
CA MET A 1 16.90 -33.66 -28.96
C MET A 1 17.15 -33.40 -27.48
N SER A 2 16.82 -32.22 -26.95
CA SER A 2 16.88 -32.02 -25.52
C SER A 2 15.84 -32.94 -24.90
N GLU A 3 16.28 -33.90 -24.08
CA GLU A 3 15.37 -34.73 -23.30
C GLU A 3 14.70 -33.75 -22.29
N MET A 4 13.42 -33.53 -22.46
CA MET A 4 12.62 -32.87 -21.42
C MET A 4 12.64 -33.69 -20.15
N MET A 5 12.78 -33.05 -18.99
CA MET A 5 12.89 -33.72 -17.69
C MET A 5 11.65 -34.61 -17.37
N TRP A 6 10.50 -34.38 -18.05
CA TRP A 6 9.27 -35.19 -17.93
C TRP A 6 8.92 -35.99 -19.19
N GLY A 7 9.88 -36.19 -20.11
CA GLY A 7 9.63 -36.67 -21.47
C GLY A 7 9.20 -38.16 -21.63
N GLY A 8 9.21 -38.96 -20.57
CA GLY A 8 9.08 -40.43 -20.70
C GLY A 8 7.78 -41.00 -21.32
N ARG A 9 6.68 -40.22 -21.34
CA ARG A 9 5.40 -40.58 -21.95
C ARG A 9 5.20 -40.01 -23.35
N PHE A 10 5.87 -38.90 -23.66
CA PHE A 10 5.62 -38.15 -24.87
C PHE A 10 6.53 -38.62 -26.02
N THR A 11 5.97 -38.73 -27.21
CA THR A 11 6.67 -39.19 -28.43
C THR A 11 7.08 -38.06 -29.33
N LYS A 12 6.68 -36.83 -29.04
CA LYS A 12 7.00 -35.62 -29.78
C LYS A 12 7.48 -34.53 -28.84
N ALA A 13 8.37 -33.67 -29.33
CA ALA A 13 8.72 -32.44 -28.64
C ALA A 13 7.53 -31.46 -28.65
N GLU A 14 7.46 -30.61 -27.65
CA GLU A 14 6.47 -29.53 -27.55
C GLU A 14 6.68 -28.53 -28.70
N GLU A 15 5.59 -28.01 -29.24
CA GLU A 15 5.63 -26.97 -30.27
C GLU A 15 6.14 -25.65 -29.67
N LYS A 16 6.96 -24.92 -30.42
CA LYS A 16 7.57 -23.68 -29.95
C LYS A 16 6.55 -22.65 -29.46
N ASN A 17 5.43 -22.49 -30.13
CA ASN A 17 4.39 -21.56 -29.72
C ASN A 17 3.66 -22.00 -28.43
N ALA A 18 3.62 -23.31 -28.15
CA ALA A 18 3.10 -23.83 -26.89
C ALA A 18 4.09 -23.56 -25.74
N LEU A 19 5.39 -23.77 -25.97
CA LEU A 19 6.44 -23.38 -25.00
C LEU A 19 6.41 -21.89 -24.68
N ASP A 20 6.37 -21.03 -25.70
CA ASP A 20 6.33 -19.57 -25.53
C ASP A 20 5.06 -19.14 -24.75
N PHE A 21 3.93 -19.79 -24.96
CA PHE A 21 2.66 -19.50 -24.26
C PHE A 21 2.64 -20.01 -22.82
N ASN A 22 3.31 -21.12 -22.55
CA ASN A 22 3.35 -21.78 -21.26
C ASN A 22 4.37 -21.18 -20.29
N ALA A 23 5.44 -20.57 -20.81
CA ALA A 23 6.58 -20.12 -20.02
C ALA A 23 6.24 -18.93 -19.13
N SER A 24 6.69 -19.02 -17.87
CA SER A 24 6.52 -17.99 -16.83
C SER A 24 7.83 -17.29 -16.47
N ILE A 25 8.97 -17.75 -16.99
CA ILE A 25 10.31 -17.24 -16.65
C ILE A 25 10.46 -15.73 -16.80
N SER A 26 9.72 -15.08 -17.70
CA SER A 26 9.79 -13.63 -17.93
C SER A 26 9.37 -12.80 -16.70
N TYR A 27 8.59 -13.35 -15.80
CA TYR A 27 8.12 -12.68 -14.58
C TYR A 27 8.46 -13.43 -13.29
N ASP A 28 8.46 -14.78 -13.27
CA ASP A 28 8.75 -15.55 -12.07
C ASP A 28 10.25 -15.60 -11.72
N CYS A 29 11.13 -15.22 -12.65
CA CYS A 29 12.55 -15.05 -12.36
C CYS A 29 12.83 -14.13 -11.16
N ARG A 30 11.88 -13.30 -10.76
CA ARG A 30 11.94 -12.43 -9.57
C ARG A 30 11.99 -13.21 -8.25
N MET A 31 11.56 -14.48 -8.25
CA MET A 31 11.49 -15.36 -7.07
C MET A 31 12.72 -16.24 -6.90
N TYR A 32 13.82 -16.03 -7.65
CA TYR A 32 15.01 -16.88 -7.58
C TYR A 32 15.62 -17.02 -6.18
N ARG A 33 15.49 -15.99 -5.34
CA ARG A 33 16.01 -15.98 -3.97
C ARG A 33 15.21 -16.95 -3.12
N GLU A 34 13.92 -16.89 -3.26
CA GLU A 34 12.95 -17.72 -2.56
C GLU A 34 13.12 -19.19 -2.98
N ASP A 35 13.20 -19.48 -4.27
CA ASP A 35 13.42 -20.83 -4.80
C ASP A 35 14.73 -21.44 -4.29
N ILE A 36 15.81 -20.66 -4.31
CA ILE A 36 17.11 -21.11 -3.81
C ILE A 36 17.08 -21.38 -2.31
N ALA A 37 16.47 -20.50 -1.52
CA ALA A 37 16.37 -20.67 -0.08
C ALA A 37 15.49 -21.88 0.28
N GLY A 38 14.32 -22.01 -0.33
CA GLY A 38 13.45 -23.18 -0.19
C GLY A 38 14.13 -24.48 -0.56
N SER A 39 14.88 -24.48 -1.66
CA SER A 39 15.65 -25.65 -2.11
C SER A 39 16.80 -26.01 -1.16
N ILE A 40 17.47 -25.04 -0.52
CA ILE A 40 18.51 -25.30 0.48
C ILE A 40 17.89 -25.90 1.75
N ALA A 41 16.77 -25.38 2.23
CA ALA A 41 16.06 -25.92 3.39
C ALA A 41 15.57 -27.36 3.12
N HIS A 42 15.03 -27.59 1.93
CA HIS A 42 14.59 -28.91 1.50
C HIS A 42 15.74 -29.92 1.46
N ALA A 43 16.88 -29.59 0.85
CA ALA A 43 18.05 -30.47 0.82
C ALA A 43 18.58 -30.79 2.24
N LYS A 44 18.54 -29.81 3.15
CA LYS A 44 18.93 -29.98 4.56
C LYS A 44 18.00 -30.98 5.27
N MET A 45 16.69 -30.84 5.10
CA MET A 45 15.69 -31.76 5.66
C MET A 45 15.86 -33.15 5.07
N LEU A 46 16.03 -33.34 3.75
CA LEU A 46 16.24 -34.61 3.11
C LEU A 46 17.47 -35.35 3.67
N ALA A 47 18.57 -34.63 3.91
CA ALA A 47 19.77 -35.21 4.50
C ALA A 47 19.59 -35.58 5.98
N ALA A 48 18.93 -34.72 6.78
CA ALA A 48 18.62 -34.98 8.18
C ALA A 48 17.79 -36.26 8.37
N HIS A 49 16.89 -36.56 7.43
CA HIS A 49 16.04 -37.73 7.42
C HIS A 49 16.63 -38.91 6.62
N GLY A 50 17.89 -38.83 6.17
CA GLY A 50 18.61 -39.89 5.49
C GLY A 50 18.09 -40.27 4.10
N ILE A 51 17.35 -39.37 3.46
CA ILE A 51 16.80 -39.55 2.11
C ILE A 51 17.88 -39.29 1.06
N ILE A 52 18.75 -38.30 1.30
CA ILE A 52 19.99 -38.06 0.55
C ILE A 52 21.18 -38.10 1.50
N SER A 53 22.41 -38.17 0.97
CA SER A 53 23.61 -38.16 1.79
C SER A 53 23.94 -36.71 2.26
N ALA A 54 24.74 -36.60 3.33
CA ALA A 54 25.26 -35.30 3.77
C ALA A 54 26.16 -34.67 2.70
N GLU A 55 26.90 -35.49 1.94
CA GLU A 55 27.73 -35.02 0.81
C GLU A 55 26.84 -34.38 -0.29
N ASP A 56 25.75 -35.08 -0.69
CA ASP A 56 24.78 -34.50 -1.67
C ASP A 56 24.24 -33.16 -1.18
N GLN A 57 23.88 -33.06 0.10
CA GLN A 57 23.33 -31.81 0.68
C GLN A 57 24.35 -30.67 0.64
N GLU A 58 25.64 -30.93 0.98
CA GLU A 58 26.70 -29.93 0.90
C GLU A 58 26.94 -29.47 -0.54
N GLU A 59 26.99 -30.39 -1.50
CA GLU A 59 27.17 -30.08 -2.93
C GLU A 59 25.98 -29.27 -3.48
N ILE A 60 24.73 -29.67 -3.17
CA ILE A 60 23.51 -28.94 -3.55
C ILE A 60 23.55 -27.53 -2.99
N THR A 61 23.82 -27.37 -1.69
CA THR A 61 23.88 -26.05 -1.05
C THR A 61 24.94 -25.14 -1.67
N ALA A 62 26.13 -25.68 -1.92
CA ALA A 62 27.20 -24.92 -2.56
C ALA A 62 26.87 -24.52 -4.00
N GLY A 63 26.26 -25.44 -4.76
CA GLY A 63 25.79 -25.20 -6.13
C GLY A 63 24.72 -24.12 -6.19
N LEU A 64 23.70 -24.18 -5.33
CA LEU A 64 22.62 -23.20 -5.26
C LEU A 64 23.12 -21.79 -4.85
N LYS A 65 24.03 -21.70 -3.88
CA LYS A 65 24.67 -20.43 -3.51
C LYS A 65 25.50 -19.83 -4.65
N LYS A 66 26.17 -20.68 -5.45
CA LYS A 66 26.90 -20.25 -6.65
C LYS A 66 25.94 -19.70 -7.70
N ILE A 67 24.80 -20.39 -7.93
CA ILE A 67 23.77 -19.95 -8.88
C ILE A 67 23.16 -18.61 -8.43
N LYS A 68 22.80 -18.47 -7.13
CA LYS A 68 22.32 -17.19 -6.57
C LYS A 68 23.28 -16.05 -6.90
N LYS A 69 24.58 -16.25 -6.63
CA LYS A 69 25.60 -15.25 -6.91
C LYS A 69 25.66 -14.89 -8.41
N GLN A 70 25.57 -15.88 -9.30
CA GLN A 70 25.55 -15.64 -10.75
C GLN A 70 24.34 -14.81 -11.19
N ILE A 71 23.17 -15.05 -10.59
CA ILE A 71 21.96 -14.27 -10.88
C ILE A 71 22.11 -12.84 -10.33
N ASP A 72 22.59 -12.67 -9.09
CA ASP A 72 22.85 -11.37 -8.45
C ASP A 72 23.83 -10.51 -9.27
N GLU A 73 24.82 -11.13 -9.91
CA GLU A 73 25.85 -10.48 -10.74
C GLU A 73 25.42 -10.32 -12.23
N GLY A 74 24.21 -10.76 -12.59
CA GLY A 74 23.72 -10.69 -13.97
C GLY A 74 24.48 -11.62 -14.95
N GLN A 75 25.04 -12.73 -14.44
CA GLN A 75 25.82 -13.71 -15.19
C GLN A 75 25.07 -15.02 -15.46
N PHE A 76 23.77 -15.02 -15.21
CA PHE A 76 22.88 -16.18 -15.43
C PHE A 76 21.91 -15.88 -16.55
N ASP A 77 21.94 -16.71 -17.60
CA ASP A 77 21.03 -16.61 -18.72
C ASP A 77 19.80 -17.48 -18.48
N PHE A 78 18.63 -16.88 -18.38
CA PHE A 78 17.35 -17.58 -18.29
C PHE A 78 16.92 -18.07 -19.67
N SER A 79 16.45 -19.33 -19.74
CA SER A 79 15.94 -19.93 -20.97
C SER A 79 14.42 -20.12 -20.90
N ILE A 80 13.69 -19.64 -21.92
CA ILE A 80 12.26 -19.89 -22.11
C ILE A 80 11.98 -21.38 -22.30
N GLU A 81 12.93 -22.11 -22.90
CA GLU A 81 12.83 -23.57 -23.12
C GLU A 81 12.78 -24.38 -21.82
N LEU A 82 13.17 -23.73 -20.69
CA LEU A 82 13.09 -24.28 -19.34
C LEU A 82 11.88 -23.74 -18.56
N GLU A 83 10.89 -23.18 -19.21
CA GLU A 83 9.58 -22.79 -18.74
C GLU A 83 9.59 -21.77 -17.56
N ASP A 84 10.11 -22.13 -16.40
CA ASP A 84 10.03 -21.37 -15.14
C ASP A 84 11.40 -21.21 -14.44
N ILE A 85 11.44 -20.39 -13.40
CA ILE A 85 12.65 -20.14 -12.61
C ILE A 85 13.17 -21.44 -11.96
N HIS A 86 12.30 -22.29 -11.51
CA HIS A 86 12.63 -23.54 -10.83
C HIS A 86 13.38 -24.49 -11.73
N MET A 87 12.92 -24.69 -12.97
CA MET A 87 13.62 -25.53 -13.96
C MET A 87 14.93 -24.91 -14.41
N ASN A 88 14.99 -23.59 -14.57
CA ASN A 88 16.23 -22.91 -14.92
C ASN A 88 17.30 -23.14 -13.85
N ILE A 89 16.96 -23.06 -12.57
CA ILE A 89 17.86 -23.31 -11.45
C ILE A 89 18.20 -24.79 -11.34
N GLU A 90 17.20 -25.70 -11.37
CA GLU A 90 17.38 -27.16 -11.23
C GLU A 90 18.26 -27.73 -12.35
N LYS A 91 18.02 -27.32 -13.61
CA LYS A 91 18.83 -27.74 -14.75
C LYS A 91 20.27 -27.28 -14.61
N ARG A 92 20.50 -26.00 -14.25
CA ARG A 92 21.84 -25.46 -14.04
C ARG A 92 22.55 -26.18 -12.90
N LEU A 93 21.87 -26.44 -11.79
CA LEU A 93 22.41 -27.18 -10.67
C LEU A 93 22.85 -28.58 -11.12
N THR A 94 21.97 -29.31 -11.81
CA THR A 94 22.25 -30.67 -12.31
C THR A 94 23.42 -30.68 -13.29
N ASP A 95 23.53 -29.69 -14.16
CA ASP A 95 24.66 -29.56 -15.09
C ASP A 95 25.98 -29.30 -14.37
N ASP A 96 25.94 -28.55 -13.27
CA ASP A 96 27.14 -28.20 -12.49
C ASP A 96 27.62 -29.32 -11.56
N ILE A 97 26.68 -30.09 -10.92
CA ILE A 97 27.03 -31.09 -9.87
C ILE A 97 26.50 -32.51 -10.15
N GLY A 98 25.87 -32.79 -11.31
CA GLY A 98 25.44 -34.11 -11.73
C GLY A 98 24.35 -34.74 -10.87
N ASP A 99 24.51 -36.02 -10.50
CA ASP A 99 23.49 -36.79 -9.79
C ASP A 99 23.03 -36.21 -8.46
N ALA A 100 23.89 -35.54 -7.74
CA ALA A 100 23.53 -34.83 -6.50
C ALA A 100 22.44 -33.79 -6.76
N GLY A 101 22.61 -32.97 -7.83
CA GLY A 101 21.60 -31.99 -8.23
C GLY A 101 20.27 -32.63 -8.61
N ALA A 102 20.28 -33.76 -9.31
CA ALA A 102 19.08 -34.50 -9.70
C ALA A 102 18.30 -35.08 -8.50
N ARG A 103 18.94 -35.28 -7.33
CA ARG A 103 18.27 -35.76 -6.11
C ARG A 103 17.48 -34.67 -5.38
N LEU A 104 17.73 -33.40 -5.66
CA LEU A 104 17.07 -32.26 -4.97
C LEU A 104 15.55 -32.35 -5.06
N HIS A 105 14.98 -32.80 -6.18
CA HIS A 105 13.53 -32.86 -6.39
C HIS A 105 12.82 -34.02 -5.63
N THR A 106 13.57 -34.86 -4.90
CA THR A 106 13.00 -35.97 -4.14
C THR A 106 12.00 -35.46 -3.10
N ALA A 107 10.84 -36.11 -2.99
CA ALA A 107 9.76 -35.79 -2.04
C ALA A 107 9.20 -34.35 -2.18
N ARG A 108 9.33 -33.70 -3.34
CA ARG A 108 8.80 -32.38 -3.65
C ARG A 108 8.06 -32.39 -4.99
N SER A 109 7.10 -31.50 -5.15
CA SER A 109 6.45 -31.19 -6.42
C SER A 109 6.69 -29.74 -6.82
N ARG A 110 6.52 -29.45 -8.11
CA ARG A 110 6.48 -28.04 -8.57
C ARG A 110 5.35 -27.27 -7.88
N ASN A 111 4.24 -27.94 -7.50
CA ASN A 111 3.09 -27.28 -6.90
C ASN A 111 3.39 -26.68 -5.53
N ASP A 112 3.96 -27.45 -4.59
CA ASP A 112 4.31 -26.94 -3.27
C ASP A 112 5.55 -26.02 -3.32
N GLN A 113 6.49 -26.26 -4.24
CA GLN A 113 7.64 -25.38 -4.47
C GLN A 113 7.20 -23.99 -4.92
N CYS A 114 6.38 -23.88 -5.97
CA CYS A 114 5.86 -22.58 -6.44
C CYS A 114 5.03 -21.86 -5.38
N ALA A 115 4.20 -22.58 -4.62
CA ALA A 115 3.42 -22.01 -3.54
C ALA A 115 4.33 -21.46 -2.43
N LEU A 116 5.35 -22.23 -2.00
CA LEU A 116 6.32 -21.80 -1.00
C LEU A 116 7.04 -20.51 -1.41
N ASP A 117 7.56 -20.48 -2.63
CA ASP A 117 8.30 -19.32 -3.13
C ASP A 117 7.44 -18.06 -3.18
N LEU A 118 6.18 -18.22 -3.56
CA LEU A 118 5.25 -17.09 -3.63
C LEU A 118 4.89 -16.57 -2.22
N HIS A 119 4.74 -17.44 -1.22
CA HIS A 119 4.56 -17.05 0.18
C HIS A 119 5.76 -16.24 0.70
N MET A 120 6.99 -16.75 0.51
CA MET A 120 8.21 -16.05 0.92
C MET A 120 8.39 -14.73 0.17
N TYR A 121 8.12 -14.72 -1.14
CA TYR A 121 8.17 -13.50 -1.95
C TYR A 121 7.21 -12.45 -1.41
N MET A 122 5.97 -12.81 -1.09
CA MET A 122 4.99 -11.90 -0.52
C MET A 122 5.42 -11.36 0.84
N LYS A 123 5.91 -12.19 1.76
CA LYS A 123 6.47 -11.75 3.05
C LYS A 123 7.54 -10.67 2.84
N ARG A 124 8.51 -10.92 1.94
CA ARG A 124 9.57 -9.98 1.62
C ARG A 124 9.06 -8.67 1.00
N GLN A 125 8.10 -8.75 0.06
CA GLN A 125 7.54 -7.54 -0.56
C GLN A 125 6.70 -6.72 0.41
N ILE A 126 5.95 -7.35 1.31
CA ILE A 126 5.20 -6.68 2.37
C ILE A 126 6.14 -5.90 3.28
N GLY A 127 7.27 -6.49 3.70
CA GLY A 127 8.31 -5.80 4.46
C GLY A 127 8.86 -4.55 3.75
N ARG A 128 9.07 -4.62 2.42
CA ARG A 128 9.52 -3.47 1.61
C ARG A 128 8.45 -2.39 1.45
N LEU A 129 7.19 -2.79 1.27
CA LEU A 129 6.07 -1.86 1.15
C LEU A 129 5.78 -1.14 2.47
N SER A 130 5.93 -1.82 3.61
CA SER A 130 5.74 -1.22 4.93
C SER A 130 6.65 0.00 5.14
N GLU A 131 7.91 -0.06 4.71
CA GLU A 131 8.82 1.09 4.79
C GLU A 131 8.32 2.29 3.97
N LYS A 132 7.80 2.02 2.77
CA LYS A 132 7.27 3.08 1.91
C LYS A 132 6.00 3.70 2.48
N LEU A 133 5.12 2.88 3.06
CA LEU A 133 3.91 3.36 3.73
C LEU A 133 4.25 4.23 4.94
N ILE A 134 5.18 3.78 5.80
CA ILE A 134 5.71 4.54 6.94
C ILE A 134 6.34 5.87 6.50
N ALA A 135 7.00 5.89 5.35
CA ALA A 135 7.59 7.13 4.81
C ALA A 135 6.51 8.16 4.45
N VAL A 136 5.39 7.73 3.83
CA VAL A 136 4.25 8.60 3.52
C VAL A 136 3.61 9.12 4.81
N GLU A 137 3.36 8.25 5.78
CA GLU A 137 2.79 8.63 7.08
C GLU A 137 3.67 9.62 7.84
N SER A 138 4.99 9.39 7.81
CA SER A 138 5.98 10.30 8.39
C SER A 138 5.99 11.67 7.68
N ALA A 139 5.80 11.69 6.36
CA ALA A 139 5.69 12.93 5.58
C ALA A 139 4.40 13.69 5.91
N LEU A 140 3.27 12.99 6.05
CA LEU A 140 1.99 13.59 6.45
C LEU A 140 2.07 14.22 7.84
N LEU A 141 2.63 13.51 8.82
CA LEU A 141 2.85 14.04 10.17
C LEU A 141 3.79 15.26 10.15
N SER A 142 4.89 15.18 9.40
CA SER A 142 5.84 16.28 9.26
C SER A 142 5.20 17.52 8.61
N ALA A 143 4.35 17.33 7.60
CA ALA A 143 3.60 18.43 6.98
C ALA A 143 2.56 19.02 7.96
N ALA A 144 1.87 18.19 8.74
CA ALA A 144 0.95 18.66 9.78
C ALA A 144 1.67 19.55 10.80
N VAL A 145 2.81 19.11 11.31
CA VAL A 145 3.62 19.89 12.28
C VAL A 145 4.20 21.17 11.66
N LYS A 146 4.73 21.08 10.42
CA LYS A 146 5.32 22.24 9.71
C LYS A 146 4.30 23.36 9.47
N TYR A 147 3.08 23.01 9.11
CA TYR A 147 2.02 23.93 8.75
C TYR A 147 0.90 23.99 9.80
N LYS A 148 1.21 23.72 11.06
CA LYS A 148 0.25 23.64 12.19
C LYS A 148 -0.59 24.89 12.43
N ASP A 149 -0.12 26.06 11.97
CA ASP A 149 -0.81 27.33 12.14
C ASP A 149 -1.64 27.74 10.91
N VAL A 150 -1.54 26.98 9.82
CA VAL A 150 -2.30 27.26 8.59
C VAL A 150 -3.72 26.76 8.74
N ILE A 151 -4.68 27.69 8.53
CA ILE A 151 -6.11 27.37 8.48
C ILE A 151 -6.55 27.37 7.03
N ILE A 152 -7.31 26.34 6.64
CA ILE A 152 -7.83 26.16 5.29
C ILE A 152 -9.36 26.06 5.32
N PRO A 153 -10.05 26.38 4.22
CA PRO A 153 -11.46 26.02 4.08
C PRO A 153 -11.63 24.51 4.06
N GLY A 154 -12.46 23.96 4.95
CA GLY A 154 -12.96 22.61 4.84
C GLY A 154 -14.13 22.57 3.86
N TYR A 155 -14.26 21.46 3.13
CA TYR A 155 -15.26 21.28 2.06
C TYR A 155 -16.21 20.14 2.35
N THR A 156 -17.48 20.34 2.02
CA THR A 156 -18.48 19.30 1.80
C THR A 156 -19.22 19.61 0.52
N HIS A 157 -19.59 18.57 -0.27
CA HIS A 157 -20.26 18.77 -1.57
C HIS A 157 -19.50 19.71 -2.54
N MET A 158 -18.16 19.77 -2.43
CA MET A 158 -17.31 20.74 -3.14
C MET A 158 -17.66 22.22 -2.88
N GLN A 159 -18.34 22.50 -1.76
CA GLN A 159 -18.64 23.83 -1.26
C GLN A 159 -17.84 24.10 0.01
N ARG A 160 -17.37 25.33 0.20
CA ARG A 160 -16.74 25.75 1.46
C ARG A 160 -17.74 25.58 2.60
N ALA A 161 -17.31 24.93 3.66
CA ALA A 161 -18.19 24.56 4.78
C ALA A 161 -17.76 25.24 6.08
N GLN A 162 -16.66 24.80 6.65
CA GLN A 162 -16.13 25.31 7.92
C GLN A 162 -14.60 25.41 7.86
N PRO A 163 -13.98 26.35 8.57
CA PRO A 163 -12.53 26.42 8.64
C PRO A 163 -11.96 25.25 9.45
N VAL A 164 -10.85 24.70 8.99
CA VAL A 164 -10.11 23.63 9.66
C VAL A 164 -8.61 23.93 9.61
N TYR A 165 -7.82 23.40 10.53
CA TYR A 165 -6.38 23.43 10.39
C TYR A 165 -5.92 22.50 9.27
N PHE A 166 -4.91 22.92 8.49
CA PHE A 166 -4.24 22.08 7.50
C PHE A 166 -3.69 20.80 8.14
N ALA A 167 -3.13 20.91 9.35
CA ALA A 167 -2.67 19.79 10.14
C ALA A 167 -3.77 18.73 10.37
N HIS A 168 -4.98 19.17 10.70
CA HIS A 168 -6.11 18.26 10.87
C HIS A 168 -6.45 17.49 9.59
N HIS A 169 -6.37 18.16 8.45
CA HIS A 169 -6.61 17.52 7.13
C HIS A 169 -5.54 16.46 6.81
N MET A 170 -4.25 16.76 7.03
CA MET A 170 -3.16 15.81 6.83
C MET A 170 -3.28 14.60 7.78
N LEU A 171 -3.64 14.83 9.03
CA LEU A 171 -3.85 13.76 10.01
C LEU A 171 -5.08 12.90 9.70
N ALA A 172 -6.05 13.39 8.94
CA ALA A 172 -7.15 12.55 8.44
C ALA A 172 -6.64 11.52 7.42
N TYR A 173 -5.72 11.88 6.53
CA TYR A 173 -5.07 10.93 5.62
C TYR A 173 -4.12 10.01 6.36
N PHE A 174 -3.39 10.49 7.37
CA PHE A 174 -2.63 9.63 8.27
C PHE A 174 -3.50 8.52 8.85
N ALA A 175 -4.65 8.84 9.43
CA ALA A 175 -5.56 7.86 9.99
C ALA A 175 -6.14 6.86 8.97
N MET A 176 -6.21 7.22 7.69
CA MET A 176 -6.56 6.26 6.62
C MET A 176 -5.42 5.27 6.37
N LEU A 177 -4.18 5.76 6.27
CA LEU A 177 -3.00 4.93 6.03
C LEU A 177 -2.63 4.07 7.26
N GLU A 178 -2.85 4.55 8.49
CA GLU A 178 -2.76 3.74 9.71
C GLU A 178 -3.63 2.48 9.62
N ARG A 179 -4.86 2.61 9.13
CA ARG A 179 -5.72 1.44 8.88
C ARG A 179 -5.23 0.58 7.71
N ASP A 180 -4.53 1.17 6.74
CA ASP A 180 -3.92 0.40 5.65
C ASP A 180 -2.70 -0.37 6.15
N PHE A 181 -1.90 0.20 7.06
CA PHE A 181 -0.80 -0.54 7.68
C PHE A 181 -1.32 -1.75 8.46
N LYS A 182 -2.42 -1.59 9.20
CA LYS A 182 -3.04 -2.75 9.89
C LYS A 182 -3.49 -3.84 8.92
N ARG A 183 -4.04 -3.48 7.75
CA ARG A 183 -4.35 -4.47 6.69
C ARG A 183 -3.10 -5.14 6.14
N LEU A 184 -1.99 -4.41 6.06
CA LEU A 184 -0.71 -4.95 5.61
C LEU A 184 -0.13 -5.94 6.63
N GLU A 185 -0.29 -5.70 7.93
CA GLU A 185 0.03 -6.68 9.00
C GLU A 185 -0.79 -7.95 8.80
N ASP A 186 -2.10 -7.84 8.64
CA ASP A 186 -2.99 -8.98 8.40
C ASP A 186 -2.58 -9.76 7.11
N CYS A 187 -2.05 -9.06 6.08
CA CYS A 187 -1.51 -9.71 4.87
C CYS A 187 -0.21 -10.48 5.17
N TYR A 188 0.68 -9.93 6.01
CA TYR A 188 1.91 -10.62 6.41
C TYR A 188 1.60 -11.91 7.16
N GLU A 189 0.69 -11.84 8.13
CA GLU A 189 0.22 -13.00 8.88
C GLU A 189 -0.40 -14.07 7.98
N ALA A 190 -1.17 -13.67 6.96
CA ALA A 190 -1.76 -14.60 6.00
C ALA A 190 -0.72 -15.30 5.12
N CYS A 191 0.42 -14.67 4.85
CA CYS A 191 1.53 -15.28 4.11
C CYS A 191 2.39 -16.20 4.99
N ASP A 192 2.24 -16.18 6.32
CA ASP A 192 3.16 -16.81 7.27
C ASP A 192 2.78 -18.25 7.61
N MET A 193 2.41 -19.01 6.57
CA MET A 193 2.07 -20.44 6.63
C MET A 193 2.77 -21.18 5.49
N SER A 194 3.63 -22.14 5.81
CA SER A 194 4.42 -22.87 4.80
C SER A 194 3.59 -23.98 4.12
N PRO A 195 3.52 -24.03 2.79
CA PRO A 195 2.87 -25.09 2.03
C PRO A 195 3.78 -26.29 1.75
N ILE A 196 5.08 -26.22 2.09
CA ILE A 196 6.06 -27.26 1.76
C ILE A 196 5.70 -28.62 2.39
N GLY A 197 5.95 -29.69 1.66
CA GLY A 197 5.58 -31.06 2.07
C GLY A 197 4.18 -31.49 1.60
N ALA A 198 3.40 -30.58 1.00
CA ALA A 198 2.14 -30.93 0.34
C ALA A 198 2.37 -31.74 -0.95
N CYS A 199 3.55 -31.69 -1.52
CA CYS A 199 3.89 -32.24 -2.83
C CYS A 199 2.90 -31.78 -3.90
N ALA A 200 2.45 -32.69 -4.77
CA ALA A 200 1.47 -32.30 -5.80
C ALA A 200 0.10 -31.94 -5.20
N LEU A 201 -0.35 -32.69 -4.17
CA LEU A 201 -1.64 -32.48 -3.50
C LEU A 201 -1.91 -33.44 -2.32
N ALA A 202 -1.15 -34.51 -2.19
CA ALA A 202 -1.47 -35.64 -1.28
C ALA A 202 -0.37 -35.92 -0.23
N GLY A 203 0.63 -35.05 -0.15
CA GLY A 203 1.82 -35.31 0.65
C GLY A 203 2.76 -36.30 -0.02
N THR A 204 3.65 -36.91 0.76
CA THR A 204 4.70 -37.81 0.29
C THR A 204 4.70 -39.11 1.08
N THR A 205 5.31 -40.17 0.50
CA THR A 205 5.55 -41.46 1.18
C THR A 205 6.93 -41.51 1.87
N TYR A 206 7.75 -40.48 1.70
CA TYR A 206 9.03 -40.34 2.39
C TYR A 206 8.82 -39.87 3.82
N ASP A 207 9.75 -40.21 4.70
CA ASP A 207 9.78 -39.69 6.07
C ASP A 207 10.39 -38.28 6.09
N THR A 208 9.58 -37.29 5.71
CA THR A 208 9.96 -35.86 5.66
C THR A 208 9.39 -35.08 6.83
N ASN A 209 9.94 -33.93 7.15
CA ASN A 209 9.47 -33.07 8.21
C ASN A 209 9.29 -31.61 7.71
N SER A 210 8.07 -31.27 7.30
CA SER A 210 7.73 -29.93 6.85
C SER A 210 7.80 -28.85 7.95
N LEU A 211 7.74 -29.24 9.24
CA LEU A 211 7.90 -28.31 10.35
C LEU A 211 9.36 -27.83 10.46
N GLU A 212 10.34 -28.70 10.25
CA GLU A 212 11.76 -28.34 10.22
C GLU A 212 12.06 -27.40 9.04
N GLU A 213 11.49 -27.66 7.87
CA GLU A 213 11.65 -26.78 6.71
C GLU A 213 11.00 -25.42 6.96
N ALA A 214 9.81 -25.37 7.57
CA ALA A 214 9.12 -24.15 7.91
C ALA A 214 9.92 -23.31 8.93
N GLU A 215 10.50 -23.93 9.95
CA GLU A 215 11.37 -23.27 10.94
C GLU A 215 12.63 -22.68 10.28
N ASP A 216 13.30 -23.43 9.41
CA ASP A 216 14.48 -22.95 8.67
C ASP A 216 14.17 -21.78 7.73
N LEU A 217 12.92 -21.67 7.25
CA LEU A 217 12.44 -20.63 6.35
C LEU A 217 11.65 -19.53 7.08
N HIS A 218 11.69 -19.52 8.41
CA HIS A 218 11.03 -18.52 9.26
C HIS A 218 9.52 -18.40 9.01
N PHE A 219 8.82 -19.52 8.86
CA PHE A 219 7.37 -19.58 8.90
C PHE A 219 6.89 -19.92 10.31
N SER A 220 5.82 -19.27 10.76
CA SER A 220 5.21 -19.56 12.07
C SER A 220 4.42 -20.86 12.11
N SER A 221 4.00 -21.38 10.96
CA SER A 221 3.15 -22.56 10.86
C SER A 221 3.26 -23.26 9.50
N VAL A 222 2.62 -24.42 9.39
CA VAL A 222 2.45 -25.17 8.14
C VAL A 222 0.97 -25.39 7.85
N TYR A 223 0.59 -25.56 6.59
CA TYR A 223 -0.77 -25.90 6.21
C TYR A 223 -1.21 -27.25 6.79
N GLY A 224 -2.39 -27.29 7.37
CA GLY A 224 -2.95 -28.52 7.95
C GLY A 224 -3.54 -29.50 6.93
N ASN A 225 -3.61 -29.13 5.65
CA ASN A 225 -4.14 -29.96 4.58
C ASN A 225 -3.38 -29.71 3.27
N SER A 226 -2.85 -30.77 2.67
CA SER A 226 -2.01 -30.68 1.47
C SER A 226 -2.74 -30.25 0.19
N LEU A 227 -4.05 -30.52 0.08
CA LEU A 227 -4.87 -30.03 -1.03
C LEU A 227 -5.08 -28.52 -0.95
N ASP A 228 -5.26 -28.00 0.25
CA ASP A 228 -5.41 -26.59 0.55
C ASP A 228 -4.08 -25.86 0.31
N ALA A 229 -2.98 -26.37 0.82
CA ALA A 229 -1.64 -25.81 0.74
C ALA A 229 -1.20 -25.40 -0.68
N VAL A 230 -1.52 -26.23 -1.68
CA VAL A 230 -1.16 -25.96 -3.09
C VAL A 230 -2.24 -25.19 -3.84
N SER A 231 -3.43 -25.06 -3.27
CA SER A 231 -4.59 -24.37 -3.87
C SER A 231 -4.78 -22.95 -3.36
N ASP A 232 -4.37 -22.64 -2.14
CA ASP A 232 -4.63 -21.37 -1.49
C ASP A 232 -3.99 -20.19 -2.24
N ARG A 233 -4.80 -19.18 -2.48
CA ARG A 233 -4.42 -17.85 -2.99
C ARG A 233 -5.12 -16.72 -2.22
N ASP A 234 -5.72 -17.03 -1.07
CA ASP A 234 -6.44 -16.05 -0.25
C ASP A 234 -5.52 -14.93 0.22
N TYR A 235 -4.26 -15.26 0.57
CA TYR A 235 -3.25 -14.27 0.94
C TYR A 235 -2.94 -13.26 -0.17
N LEU A 236 -2.97 -13.67 -1.46
CA LEU A 236 -2.80 -12.79 -2.60
C LEU A 236 -4.04 -11.90 -2.81
N LEU A 237 -5.24 -12.46 -2.66
CA LEU A 237 -6.49 -11.72 -2.73
C LEU A 237 -6.60 -10.71 -1.59
N GLN A 238 -6.16 -11.07 -0.40
CA GLN A 238 -6.11 -10.18 0.76
C GLN A 238 -5.14 -9.02 0.50
N PHE A 239 -3.94 -9.30 -0.04
CA PHE A 239 -2.98 -8.29 -0.43
C PHE A 239 -3.53 -7.36 -1.52
N LEU A 240 -4.13 -7.89 -2.59
CA LEU A 240 -4.74 -7.07 -3.65
C LEU A 240 -5.91 -6.22 -3.13
N SER A 241 -6.65 -6.72 -2.14
CA SER A 241 -7.70 -5.95 -1.46
C SER A 241 -7.10 -4.80 -0.65
N PHE A 242 -6.04 -5.04 0.12
CA PHE A 242 -5.27 -4.01 0.80
C PHE A 242 -4.74 -2.97 -0.20
N ALA A 243 -4.06 -3.41 -1.27
CA ALA A 243 -3.50 -2.55 -2.30
C ALA A 243 -4.56 -1.67 -2.96
N SER A 244 -5.74 -2.22 -3.22
CA SER A 244 -6.88 -1.50 -3.78
C SER A 244 -7.41 -0.40 -2.85
N ILE A 245 -7.54 -0.68 -1.55
CA ILE A 245 -8.00 0.29 -0.55
C ILE A 245 -6.95 1.39 -0.36
N CYS A 246 -5.67 1.04 -0.23
CA CYS A 246 -4.58 1.99 -0.11
C CYS A 246 -4.49 2.92 -1.35
N ALA A 247 -4.52 2.34 -2.54
CA ALA A 247 -4.55 3.11 -3.79
C ALA A 247 -5.76 4.06 -3.87
N MET A 248 -6.93 3.66 -3.36
CA MET A 248 -8.12 4.52 -3.27
C MET A 248 -7.88 5.71 -2.33
N HIS A 249 -7.26 5.51 -1.17
CA HIS A 249 -6.92 6.60 -0.25
C HIS A 249 -5.95 7.60 -0.91
N LEU A 250 -4.90 7.09 -1.58
CA LEU A 250 -3.94 7.91 -2.31
C LEU A 250 -4.58 8.64 -3.51
N SER A 251 -5.52 8.00 -4.20
CA SER A 251 -6.30 8.63 -5.28
C SER A 251 -7.13 9.81 -4.78
N ARG A 252 -7.75 9.70 -3.59
CA ARG A 252 -8.50 10.80 -2.97
C ARG A 252 -7.59 11.98 -2.61
N LEU A 253 -6.44 11.71 -2.02
CA LEU A 253 -5.43 12.75 -1.73
C LEU A 253 -4.92 13.41 -3.02
N SER A 254 -4.71 12.61 -4.08
CA SER A 254 -4.36 13.12 -5.41
C SER A 254 -5.38 14.11 -5.95
N GLU A 255 -6.66 13.78 -5.83
CA GLU A 255 -7.75 14.66 -6.29
C GLU A 255 -7.70 16.01 -5.59
N GLU A 256 -7.52 16.04 -4.26
CA GLU A 256 -7.43 17.27 -3.50
C GLU A 256 -6.18 18.08 -3.85
N PHE A 257 -5.03 17.43 -4.00
CA PHE A 257 -3.79 18.12 -4.40
C PHE A 257 -3.88 18.71 -5.82
N ILE A 258 -4.59 18.03 -6.74
CA ILE A 258 -4.87 18.56 -8.08
C ILE A 258 -5.67 19.87 -7.97
N TYR A 259 -6.79 19.86 -7.23
CA TYR A 259 -7.58 21.08 -7.04
C TYR A 259 -6.79 22.17 -6.35
N TRP A 260 -6.13 21.86 -5.25
CA TRP A 260 -5.41 22.84 -4.45
C TRP A 260 -4.21 23.48 -5.17
N SER A 261 -3.66 22.80 -6.16
CA SER A 261 -2.55 23.31 -6.98
C SER A 261 -3.00 24.10 -8.21
N THR A 262 -4.31 24.16 -8.51
CA THR A 262 -4.82 24.95 -9.64
C THR A 262 -4.63 26.46 -9.42
N SER A 263 -4.67 27.22 -10.53
CA SER A 263 -4.65 28.68 -10.51
C SER A 263 -5.85 29.30 -9.78
N GLU A 264 -6.96 28.58 -9.68
CA GLU A 264 -8.20 28.97 -9.00
C GLU A 264 -8.08 28.84 -7.49
N PHE A 265 -7.42 27.77 -6.98
CA PHE A 265 -7.26 27.54 -5.55
C PHE A 265 -5.96 28.10 -5.00
N GLN A 266 -4.82 27.74 -5.58
CA GLN A 266 -3.48 28.15 -5.16
C GLN A 266 -3.17 27.85 -3.67
N PHE A 267 -3.80 26.84 -3.08
CA PHE A 267 -3.62 26.50 -1.67
C PHE A 267 -2.29 25.79 -1.41
N ILE A 268 -1.83 25.02 -2.40
CA ILE A 268 -0.51 24.38 -2.38
C ILE A 268 0.24 24.62 -3.68
N GLU A 269 1.55 24.48 -3.60
CA GLU A 269 2.43 24.37 -4.76
C GLU A 269 3.23 23.06 -4.62
N LEU A 270 3.14 22.20 -5.64
CA LEU A 270 3.98 21.00 -5.74
C LEU A 270 5.39 21.40 -6.19
N ASP A 271 6.39 20.69 -5.69
CA ASP A 271 7.79 20.92 -6.09
C ASP A 271 8.00 20.61 -7.59
N ASP A 272 8.94 21.33 -8.21
CA ASP A 272 9.28 21.13 -9.63
C ASP A 272 9.74 19.71 -9.93
N GLY A 273 10.36 19.04 -8.97
CA GLY A 273 10.77 17.63 -9.08
C GLY A 273 9.61 16.63 -9.18
N TYR A 274 8.38 17.05 -8.83
CA TYR A 274 7.16 16.23 -8.88
C TYR A 274 6.08 16.83 -9.79
N SER A 275 6.49 17.70 -10.70
CA SER A 275 5.59 18.39 -11.64
C SER A 275 6.20 18.35 -13.03
N THR A 276 5.39 18.54 -14.07
CA THR A 276 5.89 18.72 -15.43
C THR A 276 5.43 20.04 -16.03
N GLY A 277 6.19 20.53 -17.01
CA GLY A 277 5.84 21.70 -17.79
C GLY A 277 5.07 21.35 -19.06
N SER A 278 4.86 22.34 -19.90
CA SER A 278 4.30 22.19 -21.24
C SER A 278 5.33 22.59 -22.29
N SER A 279 5.44 21.83 -23.37
CA SER A 279 6.33 22.15 -24.49
C SER A 279 5.92 23.39 -25.29
N ILE A 280 4.65 23.85 -25.12
CA ILE A 280 4.08 24.98 -25.85
C ILE A 280 3.65 26.14 -24.93
N MET A 281 3.34 25.85 -23.68
CA MET A 281 2.85 26.82 -22.69
C MET A 281 3.87 27.00 -21.57
N PRO A 282 4.79 27.97 -21.64
CA PRO A 282 5.92 28.06 -20.72
C PRO A 282 5.51 28.37 -19.26
N GLN A 283 4.30 28.87 -19.02
CA GLN A 283 3.75 29.16 -17.69
C GLN A 283 3.09 27.95 -17.01
N LYS A 284 2.89 26.82 -17.74
CA LYS A 284 2.11 25.70 -17.25
C LYS A 284 2.94 24.74 -16.38
N LYS A 285 2.43 24.42 -15.21
CA LYS A 285 2.97 23.42 -14.29
C LYS A 285 1.86 22.42 -13.96
N ASN A 286 2.09 21.15 -14.30
CA ASN A 286 1.07 20.10 -14.21
C ASN A 286 1.31 19.22 -12.99
N PRO A 287 0.26 18.79 -12.26
CA PRO A 287 0.35 17.84 -11.15
C PRO A 287 0.34 16.39 -11.64
N ASP A 288 1.18 16.05 -12.64
CA ASP A 288 1.13 14.76 -13.34
C ASP A 288 1.27 13.56 -12.41
N MET A 289 2.04 13.67 -11.33
CA MET A 289 2.21 12.58 -10.38
C MET A 289 0.88 12.23 -9.71
N CYS A 290 0.11 13.25 -9.29
CA CYS A 290 -1.22 13.04 -8.74
C CYS A 290 -2.19 12.44 -9.77
N GLU A 291 -2.13 12.89 -11.02
CA GLU A 291 -2.98 12.37 -12.09
C GLU A 291 -2.67 10.91 -12.40
N LEU A 292 -1.38 10.54 -12.49
CA LEU A 292 -0.95 9.18 -12.73
C LEU A 292 -1.34 8.24 -11.59
N ILE A 293 -1.20 8.66 -10.35
CA ILE A 293 -1.58 7.86 -9.17
C ILE A 293 -3.08 7.61 -9.18
N ARG A 294 -3.89 8.66 -9.41
CA ARG A 294 -5.33 8.55 -9.58
C ARG A 294 -5.71 7.56 -10.70
N GLY A 295 -5.02 7.62 -11.84
CA GLY A 295 -5.24 6.72 -12.97
C GLY A 295 -4.82 5.27 -12.68
N LYS A 296 -3.66 5.06 -12.06
CA LYS A 296 -3.12 3.72 -11.71
C LYS A 296 -3.97 2.96 -10.70
N THR A 297 -4.78 3.63 -9.89
CA THR A 297 -5.74 3.01 -8.97
C THR A 297 -6.67 2.03 -9.68
N GLY A 298 -7.18 2.38 -10.87
CA GLY A 298 -8.02 1.49 -11.66
C GLY A 298 -7.29 0.22 -12.14
N ARG A 299 -5.98 0.31 -12.37
CA ARG A 299 -5.14 -0.85 -12.74
C ARG A 299 -5.05 -1.84 -11.58
N VAL A 300 -4.81 -1.36 -10.35
CA VAL A 300 -4.76 -2.20 -9.15
C VAL A 300 -6.12 -2.89 -8.89
N TYR A 301 -7.24 -2.18 -9.09
CA TYR A 301 -8.58 -2.79 -9.02
C TYR A 301 -8.75 -3.90 -10.05
N GLY A 302 -8.24 -3.70 -11.26
CA GLY A 302 -8.28 -4.71 -12.32
C GLY A 302 -7.60 -6.01 -11.91
N HIS A 303 -6.46 -5.95 -11.23
CA HIS A 303 -5.73 -7.12 -10.75
C HIS A 303 -6.52 -7.89 -9.68
N LEU A 304 -7.14 -7.21 -8.72
CA LEU A 304 -8.02 -7.86 -7.73
C LEU A 304 -9.18 -8.59 -8.40
N ILE A 305 -9.88 -7.93 -9.31
CA ILE A 305 -11.01 -8.53 -10.03
C ILE A 305 -10.54 -9.69 -10.91
N GLY A 306 -9.37 -9.54 -11.55
CA GLY A 306 -8.74 -10.59 -12.38
C GLY A 306 -8.52 -11.87 -11.56
N LEU A 307 -7.81 -11.78 -10.44
CA LEU A 307 -7.49 -12.96 -9.63
C LEU A 307 -8.74 -13.58 -8.98
N LEU A 308 -9.70 -12.77 -8.49
CA LEU A 308 -11.00 -13.28 -8.03
C LEU A 308 -11.72 -14.06 -9.14
N THR A 309 -11.59 -13.60 -10.38
CA THR A 309 -12.23 -14.25 -11.54
C THR A 309 -11.53 -15.56 -11.89
N VAL A 310 -10.22 -15.62 -11.81
CA VAL A 310 -9.45 -16.87 -12.00
C VAL A 310 -9.87 -17.89 -10.95
N MET A 311 -9.84 -17.54 -9.67
CA MET A 311 -10.06 -18.47 -8.57
C MET A 311 -11.49 -19.01 -8.44
N LYS A 312 -12.51 -18.23 -8.82
CA LYS A 312 -13.94 -18.51 -8.56
C LYS A 312 -14.48 -19.86 -9.03
N GLY A 313 -13.82 -20.53 -9.95
CA GLY A 313 -14.34 -21.74 -10.57
C GLY A 313 -13.35 -22.89 -10.61
N LEU A 314 -12.17 -22.74 -10.00
CA LEU A 314 -11.15 -23.77 -9.98
C LEU A 314 -11.48 -24.89 -8.97
N PRO A 315 -11.24 -26.16 -9.31
CA PRO A 315 -11.26 -27.23 -8.33
C PRO A 315 -10.05 -27.16 -7.39
N LEU A 316 -10.03 -28.02 -6.37
CA LEU A 316 -8.91 -28.11 -5.42
C LEU A 316 -7.62 -28.59 -6.09
N ALA A 317 -6.53 -28.39 -5.39
CA ALA A 317 -5.15 -28.52 -5.78
C ALA A 317 -4.75 -27.45 -6.81
N TYR A 318 -4.02 -27.81 -7.85
CA TYR A 318 -3.44 -26.86 -8.79
C TYR A 318 -3.91 -27.11 -10.22
N ASP A 319 -4.45 -26.08 -10.84
CA ASP A 319 -4.67 -26.00 -12.28
C ASP A 319 -3.78 -24.89 -12.87
N LYS A 320 -3.40 -25.03 -14.15
CA LYS A 320 -2.50 -24.08 -14.83
C LYS A 320 -3.03 -22.64 -14.88
N ASP A 321 -4.34 -22.46 -14.73
CA ASP A 321 -4.99 -21.15 -14.54
C ASP A 321 -4.34 -20.34 -13.40
N MET A 322 -3.86 -21.01 -12.36
CA MET A 322 -3.18 -20.35 -11.23
C MET A 322 -1.83 -19.73 -11.60
N GLN A 323 -1.30 -19.94 -12.80
CA GLN A 323 -0.12 -19.21 -13.27
C GLN A 323 -0.40 -17.71 -13.40
N GLU A 324 -1.68 -17.33 -13.65
CA GLU A 324 -2.16 -15.95 -13.70
C GLU A 324 -2.17 -15.24 -12.33
N ASP A 325 -1.83 -15.93 -11.24
CA ASP A 325 -1.77 -15.37 -9.89
C ASP A 325 -0.61 -14.37 -9.68
N LYS A 326 0.43 -14.40 -10.54
CA LYS A 326 1.70 -13.69 -10.31
C LYS A 326 1.74 -12.32 -10.98
N GLU A 327 1.50 -12.23 -12.30
CA GLU A 327 1.73 -10.99 -13.05
C GLU A 327 0.94 -9.81 -12.49
N GLY A 328 -0.35 -10.00 -12.19
CA GLY A 328 -1.20 -8.97 -11.61
C GLY A 328 -0.78 -8.55 -10.20
N VAL A 329 -0.34 -9.50 -9.37
CA VAL A 329 0.15 -9.24 -8.02
C VAL A 329 1.48 -8.50 -8.07
N PHE A 330 2.42 -8.93 -8.91
CA PHE A 330 3.73 -8.29 -9.07
C PHE A 330 3.58 -6.85 -9.58
N ASP A 331 2.70 -6.63 -10.54
CA ASP A 331 2.39 -5.30 -11.05
C ASP A 331 1.73 -4.40 -9.99
N ALA A 332 0.83 -4.94 -9.17
CA ALA A 332 0.23 -4.20 -8.07
C ALA A 332 1.27 -3.80 -7.01
N ILE A 333 2.20 -4.72 -6.67
CA ILE A 333 3.32 -4.44 -5.76
C ILE A 333 4.18 -3.29 -6.30
N ASP A 334 4.64 -3.39 -7.55
CA ASP A 334 5.49 -2.38 -8.17
C ASP A 334 4.77 -1.03 -8.27
N THR A 335 3.50 -1.05 -8.69
CA THR A 335 2.66 0.16 -8.77
C THR A 335 2.53 0.84 -7.42
N LEU A 336 2.23 0.08 -6.36
CA LEU A 336 2.06 0.63 -5.03
C LEU A 336 3.39 1.13 -4.45
N TYR A 337 4.49 0.38 -4.64
CA TYR A 337 5.83 0.75 -4.19
C TYR A 337 6.27 2.12 -4.73
N PHE A 338 6.17 2.32 -6.05
CA PHE A 338 6.52 3.59 -6.68
C PHE A 338 5.54 4.71 -6.32
N THR A 339 4.25 4.40 -6.18
CA THR A 339 3.24 5.38 -5.76
C THR A 339 3.54 5.93 -4.38
N LEU A 340 3.82 5.07 -3.41
CA LEU A 340 4.15 5.47 -2.04
C LEU A 340 5.46 6.28 -1.99
N ASP A 341 6.48 5.87 -2.75
CA ASP A 341 7.76 6.57 -2.82
C ASP A 341 7.60 8.01 -3.34
N ILE A 342 6.85 8.18 -4.43
CA ILE A 342 6.50 9.48 -5.01
C ILE A 342 5.73 10.33 -3.99
N TYR A 343 4.74 9.76 -3.29
CA TYR A 343 3.95 10.50 -2.32
C TYR A 343 4.77 11.02 -1.15
N ALA A 344 5.65 10.21 -0.59
CA ALA A 344 6.52 10.63 0.50
C ALA A 344 7.38 11.84 0.11
N GLY A 345 7.96 11.83 -1.09
CA GLY A 345 8.75 12.93 -1.62
C GLY A 345 7.90 14.17 -1.92
N MET A 346 6.76 14.00 -2.58
CA MET A 346 5.86 15.09 -2.98
C MET A 346 5.31 15.84 -1.75
N ILE A 347 4.83 15.14 -0.72
CA ILE A 347 4.35 15.76 0.52
C ILE A 347 5.48 16.49 1.26
N SER A 348 6.68 15.88 1.31
CA SER A 348 7.82 16.46 2.02
C SER A 348 8.32 17.77 1.41
N THR A 349 8.14 17.95 0.10
CA THR A 349 8.67 19.10 -0.67
C THR A 349 7.62 20.16 -1.00
N MET A 350 6.32 19.84 -0.93
CA MET A 350 5.26 20.79 -1.24
C MET A 350 5.29 22.03 -0.34
N THR A 351 4.81 23.15 -0.88
CA THR A 351 4.58 24.39 -0.15
C THR A 351 3.08 24.62 0.03
N VAL A 352 2.68 25.04 1.24
CA VAL A 352 1.30 25.44 1.55
C VAL A 352 1.22 26.97 1.59
N ASN A 353 0.32 27.55 0.79
CA ASN A 353 0.15 28.99 0.63
C ASN A 353 -0.89 29.52 1.65
N GLY A 354 -0.46 29.72 2.90
CA GLY A 354 -1.33 30.16 4.00
C GLY A 354 -2.08 31.46 3.74
N ASP A 355 -1.48 32.39 2.98
CA ASP A 355 -2.13 33.66 2.60
C ASP A 355 -3.33 33.42 1.68
N LYS A 356 -3.22 32.48 0.72
CA LYS A 356 -4.31 32.12 -0.19
C LYS A 356 -5.44 31.37 0.50
N THR A 357 -5.11 30.49 1.42
CA THR A 357 -6.13 29.79 2.22
C THR A 357 -6.87 30.76 3.13
N ARG A 358 -6.15 31.75 3.70
CA ARG A 358 -6.75 32.79 4.52
C ARG A 358 -7.65 33.73 3.71
N GLU A 359 -7.19 34.21 2.57
CA GLU A 359 -7.99 35.06 1.65
C GLU A 359 -9.32 34.36 1.28
N ALA A 360 -9.25 33.01 1.04
CA ALA A 360 -10.45 32.24 0.73
C ALA A 360 -11.45 32.20 1.91
N LEU A 361 -10.99 32.22 3.16
CA LEU A 361 -11.82 32.19 4.37
C LEU A 361 -12.35 33.59 4.76
N GLU A 362 -11.62 34.63 4.43
CA GLU A 362 -12.04 36.02 4.72
C GLU A 362 -13.20 36.47 3.80
N HIS A 363 -13.31 35.85 2.64
CA HIS A 363 -14.32 36.17 1.63
C HIS A 363 -15.36 35.04 1.48
N ASP A 364 -15.89 34.55 2.63
CA ASP A 364 -16.97 33.56 2.65
C ASP A 364 -17.83 33.67 3.94
N PHE A 365 -18.69 32.70 4.15
CA PHE A 365 -19.57 32.57 5.31
C PHE A 365 -19.29 31.32 6.15
N SER A 366 -18.07 30.78 6.10
CA SER A 366 -17.69 29.54 6.81
C SER A 366 -17.80 29.65 8.34
N ASN A 367 -17.85 30.88 8.88
CA ASN A 367 -18.06 31.21 10.28
C ASN A 367 -19.56 31.38 10.67
N ALA A 368 -20.49 31.17 9.74
CA ALA A 368 -21.93 31.33 10.02
C ALA A 368 -22.44 30.35 11.08
N THR A 369 -21.92 29.11 11.11
CA THR A 369 -22.26 28.13 12.16
C THR A 369 -21.86 28.63 13.53
N ASP A 370 -20.69 29.27 13.65
CA ASP A 370 -20.20 29.84 14.93
C ASP A 370 -21.09 30.99 15.42
N MET A 371 -21.64 31.77 14.49
CA MET A 371 -22.64 32.78 14.80
C MET A 371 -23.95 32.17 15.36
N ALA A 372 -24.39 31.04 14.78
CA ALA A 372 -25.57 30.33 15.28
C ALA A 372 -25.32 29.71 16.67
N ASP A 373 -24.15 29.10 16.86
CA ASP A 373 -23.72 28.55 18.14
C ASP A 373 -23.61 29.63 19.22
N TYR A 374 -23.11 30.82 18.86
CA TYR A 374 -23.05 31.97 19.77
C TYR A 374 -24.44 32.34 20.31
N LEU A 375 -25.43 32.47 19.43
CA LEU A 375 -26.82 32.74 19.84
C LEU A 375 -27.41 31.61 20.67
N ALA A 376 -27.14 30.37 20.30
CA ALA A 376 -27.61 29.20 21.02
C ALA A 376 -27.06 29.14 22.46
N LYS A 377 -25.76 29.44 22.62
CA LYS A 377 -25.13 29.55 23.95
C LYS A 377 -25.71 30.67 24.83
N LYS A 378 -26.28 31.70 24.18
CA LYS A 378 -27.03 32.79 24.87
C LYS A 378 -28.52 32.45 25.11
N GLY A 379 -28.93 31.21 24.83
CA GLY A 379 -30.26 30.69 25.18
C GLY A 379 -31.28 30.70 24.03
N LEU A 380 -30.90 31.10 22.83
CA LEU A 380 -31.81 31.01 21.70
C LEU A 380 -31.85 29.56 21.16
N PRO A 381 -33.04 28.95 20.97
CA PRO A 381 -33.12 27.63 20.41
C PRO A 381 -32.38 27.56 19.05
N PHE A 382 -31.55 26.51 18.84
CA PHE A 382 -30.67 26.44 17.67
C PHE A 382 -31.36 26.66 16.34
N ARG A 383 -32.58 26.13 16.16
CA ARG A 383 -33.35 26.33 14.91
C ARG A 383 -33.71 27.80 14.67
N GLN A 384 -33.96 28.56 15.74
CA GLN A 384 -34.21 30.00 15.66
C GLN A 384 -32.89 30.75 15.40
N ALA A 385 -31.79 30.37 16.07
CA ALA A 385 -30.48 30.90 15.81
C ALA A 385 -30.07 30.72 14.35
N HIS A 386 -30.28 29.52 13.80
CA HIS A 386 -30.03 29.23 12.39
C HIS A 386 -30.84 30.13 11.44
N ALA A 387 -32.12 30.38 11.74
CA ALA A 387 -32.94 31.26 10.92
C ALA A 387 -32.46 32.72 10.97
N VAL A 388 -32.05 33.24 12.14
CA VAL A 388 -31.44 34.57 12.32
C VAL A 388 -30.16 34.69 11.49
N VAL A 389 -29.28 33.67 11.58
CA VAL A 389 -28.02 33.66 10.84
C VAL A 389 -28.23 33.54 9.34
N GLY A 390 -29.20 32.76 8.89
CA GLY A 390 -29.60 32.67 7.48
C GLY A 390 -30.03 34.04 6.93
N SER A 391 -30.81 34.80 7.71
CA SER A 391 -31.19 36.18 7.36
C SER A 391 -30.00 37.16 7.35
N ALA A 392 -29.06 36.99 8.28
CA ALA A 392 -27.81 37.74 8.32
C ALA A 392 -26.93 37.52 7.09
N VAL A 393 -26.77 36.23 6.69
CA VAL A 393 -26.02 35.87 5.47
C VAL A 393 -26.70 36.47 4.23
N HIS A 394 -28.03 36.35 4.12
CA HIS A 394 -28.78 36.97 3.02
C HIS A 394 -28.59 38.48 2.96
N TYR A 395 -28.72 39.15 4.10
CA TYR A 395 -28.43 40.62 4.21
C TYR A 395 -27.01 40.97 3.76
N CYS A 396 -26.03 40.20 4.20
CA CYS A 396 -24.63 40.40 3.80
C CYS A 396 -24.44 40.26 2.27
N ILE A 397 -25.05 39.26 1.66
CA ILE A 397 -24.99 39.03 0.19
C ILE A 397 -25.60 40.25 -0.56
N GLU A 398 -26.77 40.73 -0.14
CA GLU A 398 -27.43 41.89 -0.78
C GLU A 398 -26.62 43.17 -0.65
N HIS A 399 -25.85 43.35 0.44
CA HIS A 399 -25.08 44.55 0.73
C HIS A 399 -23.58 44.41 0.42
N HIS A 400 -23.16 43.33 -0.24
CA HIS A 400 -21.77 43.03 -0.57
C HIS A 400 -20.83 43.06 0.66
N LYS A 401 -21.28 42.48 1.77
CA LYS A 401 -20.56 42.36 3.04
C LYS A 401 -20.32 40.90 3.42
N TYR A 402 -19.44 40.70 4.40
CA TYR A 402 -19.28 39.46 5.12
C TYR A 402 -19.69 39.64 6.59
N LEU A 403 -19.84 38.54 7.36
CA LEU A 403 -20.37 38.61 8.74
C LEU A 403 -19.51 39.49 9.64
N LEU A 404 -18.20 39.55 9.46
CA LEU A 404 -17.30 40.39 10.24
C LEU A 404 -17.39 41.89 9.89
N ASP A 405 -17.97 42.25 8.73
CA ASP A 405 -18.15 43.65 8.29
C ASP A 405 -19.39 44.30 8.94
N LEU A 406 -20.25 43.50 9.55
CA LEU A 406 -21.45 44.00 10.19
C LEU A 406 -21.11 44.92 11.39
N THR A 407 -21.81 46.06 11.47
CA THR A 407 -21.77 46.92 12.62
C THR A 407 -22.56 46.33 13.80
N MET A 408 -22.31 46.78 15.02
CA MET A 408 -23.10 46.31 16.18
C MET A 408 -24.59 46.66 16.06
N ASP A 409 -24.93 47.78 15.44
CA ASP A 409 -26.34 48.16 15.19
C ASP A 409 -27.01 47.18 14.21
N GLU A 410 -26.29 46.74 13.16
CA GLU A 410 -26.78 45.71 12.23
C GLU A 410 -26.96 44.36 12.96
N PHE A 411 -25.99 43.91 13.75
CA PHE A 411 -26.11 42.70 14.55
C PHE A 411 -27.34 42.79 15.49
N LYS A 412 -27.48 43.89 16.25
CA LYS A 412 -28.59 44.05 17.20
C LYS A 412 -29.95 44.16 16.52
N SER A 413 -29.99 44.68 15.28
CA SER A 413 -31.23 44.69 14.51
C SER A 413 -31.74 43.28 14.14
N MET A 414 -30.82 42.31 14.00
CA MET A 414 -31.13 40.92 13.71
C MET A 414 -31.49 40.10 14.95
N SER A 415 -30.78 40.37 16.09
CA SER A 415 -31.07 39.79 17.39
C SER A 415 -30.51 40.65 18.52
N PRO A 416 -31.31 40.96 19.56
CA PRO A 416 -30.82 41.73 20.74
C PRO A 416 -29.76 40.94 21.53
N LEU A 417 -29.62 39.64 21.32
CA LEU A 417 -28.65 38.79 21.99
C LEU A 417 -27.21 38.97 21.50
N PHE A 418 -27.01 39.63 20.39
CA PHE A 418 -25.65 39.94 19.95
C PHE A 418 -25.04 41.06 20.82
N GLU A 419 -23.83 40.83 21.31
CA GLU A 419 -23.03 41.76 22.10
C GLU A 419 -21.68 42.02 21.43
N GLU A 420 -20.85 42.89 21.97
CA GLU A 420 -19.56 43.29 21.36
C GLU A 420 -18.59 42.12 21.14
N ASP A 421 -18.73 41.05 21.93
CA ASP A 421 -17.92 39.84 21.83
C ASP A 421 -18.22 38.98 20.59
N ILE A 422 -19.31 39.22 19.86
CA ILE A 422 -19.63 38.52 18.61
C ILE A 422 -18.50 38.60 17.58
N LYS A 423 -17.90 39.79 17.43
CA LYS A 423 -16.82 40.00 16.46
C LYS A 423 -15.59 39.15 16.79
N GLU A 424 -15.29 38.95 18.05
CA GLU A 424 -14.22 38.07 18.49
C GLU A 424 -14.59 36.61 18.26
N ALA A 425 -15.83 36.23 18.54
CA ALA A 425 -16.32 34.87 18.33
C ALA A 425 -16.29 34.44 16.84
N LEU A 426 -16.47 35.38 15.91
CA LEU A 426 -16.48 35.11 14.48
C LEU A 426 -15.10 35.15 13.80
N LYS A 427 -14.02 35.47 14.54
CA LYS A 427 -12.67 35.37 13.98
C LYS A 427 -12.36 33.90 13.64
N ILE A 428 -11.77 33.69 12.48
CA ILE A 428 -11.49 32.33 11.96
C ILE A 428 -10.67 31.50 12.94
N GLU A 429 -9.69 32.11 13.62
CA GLU A 429 -8.87 31.46 14.63
C GLU A 429 -9.71 30.95 15.82
N ASN A 430 -10.70 31.72 16.26
CA ASN A 430 -11.60 31.31 17.34
C ASN A 430 -12.55 30.21 16.87
N CYS A 431 -13.06 30.29 15.65
CA CYS A 431 -13.90 29.27 15.05
C CYS A 431 -13.21 27.91 15.05
N VAL A 432 -11.95 27.81 14.66
CA VAL A 432 -11.23 26.52 14.69
C VAL A 432 -10.83 26.09 16.10
N ASN A 433 -10.35 27.03 16.93
CA ASN A 433 -9.83 26.69 18.27
C ASN A 433 -10.89 26.23 19.27
N LEU A 434 -12.14 26.65 19.10
CA LEU A 434 -13.25 26.21 19.96
C LEU A 434 -13.70 24.77 19.68
N ARG A 435 -13.25 24.14 18.59
CA ARG A 435 -13.61 22.76 18.23
C ARG A 435 -12.70 21.72 18.89
N GLU A 436 -12.73 21.69 20.23
CA GLU A 436 -11.89 20.82 21.08
C GLU A 436 -12.48 19.43 21.35
N SER A 437 -13.60 19.09 20.70
CA SER A 437 -14.18 17.73 20.80
C SER A 437 -13.15 16.69 20.35
N TYR A 438 -13.29 15.45 20.82
CA TYR A 438 -12.43 14.34 20.40
C TYR A 438 -12.47 14.20 18.87
N GLY A 439 -11.31 14.23 18.23
CA GLY A 439 -11.20 14.21 16.77
C GLY A 439 -11.57 15.55 16.08
N GLY A 440 -11.83 16.63 16.83
CA GLY A 440 -12.09 17.96 16.26
C GLY A 440 -10.82 18.64 15.73
N THR A 441 -11.01 19.81 15.10
CA THR A 441 -9.91 20.56 14.49
C THR A 441 -9.19 21.52 15.45
N GLY A 442 -9.65 21.68 16.70
CA GLY A 442 -9.02 22.58 17.67
C GLY A 442 -7.60 22.12 18.07
N ARG A 443 -6.75 23.07 18.50
CA ARG A 443 -5.32 22.83 18.75
C ARG A 443 -5.05 21.65 19.68
N LYS A 444 -5.75 21.55 20.82
CA LYS A 444 -5.54 20.45 21.76
C LYS A 444 -5.96 19.09 21.18
N SER A 445 -6.93 19.09 20.28
CA SER A 445 -7.32 17.88 19.57
C SER A 445 -6.25 17.46 18.56
N ILE A 446 -5.65 18.43 17.83
CA ILE A 446 -4.54 18.16 16.91
C ILE A 446 -3.31 17.67 17.66
N GLU A 447 -2.93 18.29 18.78
CA GLU A 447 -1.80 17.83 19.62
C GLU A 447 -1.96 16.37 20.05
N ARG A 448 -3.17 15.93 20.39
CA ARG A 448 -3.45 14.53 20.70
C ARG A 448 -3.30 13.61 19.46
N GLN A 449 -3.76 14.08 18.31
CA GLN A 449 -3.63 13.33 17.03
C GLN A 449 -2.17 13.23 16.58
N GLU A 450 -1.37 14.28 16.74
CA GLU A 450 0.08 14.28 16.45
C GLU A 450 0.85 13.33 17.38
N ALA A 451 0.50 13.33 18.68
CA ALA A 451 1.11 12.41 19.66
C ALA A 451 0.76 10.96 19.32
N HIS A 452 -0.49 10.66 19.00
CA HIS A 452 -0.94 9.34 18.54
C HIS A 452 -0.18 8.92 17.25
N ALA A 453 -0.11 9.78 16.27
CA ALA A 453 0.59 9.49 15.01
C ALA A 453 2.07 9.17 15.23
N SER A 454 2.74 9.91 16.12
CA SER A 454 4.15 9.67 16.46
C SER A 454 4.35 8.31 17.14
N GLU A 455 3.49 7.93 18.07
CA GLU A 455 3.51 6.62 18.73
C GLU A 455 3.22 5.48 17.74
N THR A 456 2.24 5.67 16.87
CA THR A 456 1.86 4.70 15.83
C THR A 456 3.00 4.46 14.86
N ILE A 457 3.65 5.51 14.34
CA ILE A 457 4.83 5.38 13.46
C ILE A 457 5.95 4.59 14.15
N ALA A 458 6.19 4.78 15.44
CA ALA A 458 7.20 4.03 16.17
C ALA A 458 6.89 2.53 16.18
N LYS A 459 5.64 2.15 16.49
CA LYS A 459 5.19 0.74 16.46
C LYS A 459 5.28 0.13 15.07
N MET A 460 4.87 0.87 14.03
CA MET A 460 4.96 0.42 12.63
C MET A 460 6.42 0.15 12.22
N LYS A 461 7.36 1.02 12.65
CA LYS A 461 8.79 0.81 12.40
C LYS A 461 9.32 -0.45 13.08
N GLU A 462 8.89 -0.75 14.29
CA GLU A 462 9.26 -1.97 14.99
C GLU A 462 8.76 -3.22 14.25
N ALA A 463 7.48 -3.24 13.84
CA ALA A 463 6.92 -4.33 13.06
C ALA A 463 7.63 -4.51 11.71
N SER A 464 7.82 -3.43 10.96
CA SER A 464 8.53 -3.44 9.67
C SER A 464 9.96 -3.95 9.79
N ALA A 465 10.68 -3.55 10.84
CA ALA A 465 12.05 -4.02 11.11
C ALA A 465 12.09 -5.51 11.42
N SER A 466 11.14 -6.03 12.21
CA SER A 466 11.00 -7.46 12.51
C SER A 466 10.77 -8.29 11.24
N TRP A 467 9.85 -7.86 10.36
CA TRP A 467 9.59 -8.56 9.09
C TRP A 467 10.81 -8.59 8.17
N LYS A 468 11.58 -7.52 8.13
CA LYS A 468 12.81 -7.48 7.32
C LYS A 468 13.91 -8.35 7.90
N GLU A 469 14.08 -8.36 9.21
CA GLU A 469 15.05 -9.23 9.88
C GLU A 469 14.70 -10.71 9.65
N GLU A 470 13.42 -11.06 9.74
CA GLU A 470 12.92 -12.41 9.48
C GLU A 470 13.22 -12.88 8.05
N MET A 471 13.14 -11.99 7.04
CA MET A 471 13.38 -12.33 5.64
C MET A 471 14.82 -12.05 5.16
N ALA A 472 15.73 -11.60 6.05
CA ALA A 472 17.11 -11.22 5.68
C ALA A 472 17.97 -12.40 5.18
N PHE A 473 17.59 -13.65 5.47
CA PHE A 473 18.29 -14.84 4.98
C PHE A 473 18.19 -15.01 3.45
N LEU A 474 17.26 -14.33 2.79
CA LEU A 474 17.11 -14.31 1.34
C LEU A 474 18.15 -13.41 0.64
N ASP A 475 18.68 -12.39 1.32
CA ASP A 475 19.67 -11.46 0.78
C ASP A 475 21.08 -12.06 0.74
#